data_c18f887542626b513174ba1cf12a2abe
#
_entry.id   c18f887542626b513174ba1cf12a2abe
#
_cell.length_a   1.000
_cell.length_b   1.000
_cell.length_c   1.000
_cell.angle_alpha   90.00
_cell.angle_beta   90.00
_cell.angle_gamma   90.00
#
_symmetry.space_group_name_H-M   'P 1'
#
loop_
_entity.id
_entity.type
_entity.pdbx_description
1 polymer ?
#
loop_
_entity_poly.entity_id
_entity_poly.type
_entity_poly.pdbx_seq_one_letter_code
_entity_poly.pdbx_strand_id
1 'polypeptide(L)'
;GRWRGGFLLSQPDTALEIVRSVFDAVGASRPVTVKMRRGMDGSPEAERNFFEILDGAFEIGISAVTVHGRTVEQRYVGPSQWSFLARVKKHAGDRIILGSGDLFTPEACVRMIEETGVDGVTIARGCIGNPWIFEECRALWSGEELRPPPSIEQQRAAIEYHWEQCVAETGVEMAGKVMRKFGIKYAEFHPLHLDVRNAFIAVKTSDEFMGVLEHWYDAAR
;
A
#
# COMPACT_ATOMS: atom_id res chain seq x y z
N GLY A 1 17.22 16.42 -12.35
CA GLY A 1 16.01 15.90 -11.73
C GLY A 1 15.43 14.74 -12.54
N ARG A 2 14.75 13.80 -11.89
CA ARG A 2 14.13 12.67 -12.58
C ARG A 2 12.73 13.09 -13.03
N TRP A 3 12.53 13.29 -14.31
CA TRP A 3 11.26 13.66 -14.98
C TRP A 3 10.28 12.46 -15.03
N ARG A 4 9.93 11.85 -13.88
CA ARG A 4 9.06 10.68 -13.78
C ARG A 4 8.35 10.57 -12.44
N GLY A 5 7.33 9.72 -12.38
CA GLY A 5 6.55 9.48 -11.17
C GLY A 5 5.82 10.74 -10.72
N GLY A 6 6.00 11.15 -9.47
CA GLY A 6 5.29 12.30 -8.90
C GLY A 6 5.48 13.61 -9.66
N PHE A 7 6.60 13.80 -10.38
CA PHE A 7 6.83 14.98 -11.21
C PHE A 7 5.76 15.15 -12.29
N LEU A 8 5.21 14.07 -12.83
CA LEU A 8 4.18 14.12 -13.87
C LEU A 8 2.90 14.84 -13.42
N LEU A 9 2.69 15.02 -12.11
CA LEU A 9 1.57 15.82 -11.61
C LEU A 9 1.69 17.33 -11.92
N SER A 10 2.87 17.79 -12.33
CA SER A 10 3.08 19.15 -12.86
C SER A 10 3.04 19.23 -14.38
N GLN A 11 2.76 18.12 -15.07
CA GLN A 11 2.78 18.01 -16.54
C GLN A 11 1.55 17.21 -17.01
N PRO A 12 0.33 17.78 -16.93
CA PRO A 12 -0.90 17.06 -17.24
C PRO A 12 -0.90 16.44 -18.64
N ASP A 13 -0.50 17.18 -19.67
CA ASP A 13 -0.45 16.67 -21.05
C ASP A 13 0.44 15.42 -21.17
N THR A 14 1.65 15.48 -20.63
CA THR A 14 2.58 14.33 -20.65
C THR A 14 2.05 13.15 -19.85
N ALA A 15 1.40 13.41 -18.72
CA ALA A 15 0.78 12.36 -17.92
C ALA A 15 -0.33 11.65 -18.71
N LEU A 16 -1.19 12.42 -19.40
CA LEU A 16 -2.29 11.90 -20.21
C LEU A 16 -1.79 11.18 -21.47
N GLU A 17 -0.72 11.66 -22.12
CA GLU A 17 -0.07 10.94 -23.23
C GLU A 17 0.43 9.55 -22.80
N ILE A 18 1.03 9.44 -21.61
CA ILE A 18 1.47 8.16 -21.05
C ILE A 18 0.27 7.24 -20.76
N VAL A 19 -0.78 7.78 -20.13
CA VAL A 19 -2.00 7.00 -19.84
C VAL A 19 -2.61 6.47 -21.13
N ARG A 20 -2.73 7.30 -22.18
CA ARG A 20 -3.25 6.90 -23.48
C ARG A 20 -2.41 5.82 -24.11
N SER A 21 -1.09 5.99 -24.12
CA SER A 21 -0.16 4.99 -24.69
C SER A 21 -0.29 3.63 -24.00
N VAL A 22 -0.45 3.61 -22.67
CA VAL A 22 -0.67 2.37 -21.91
C VAL A 22 -2.03 1.77 -22.23
N PHE A 23 -3.09 2.60 -22.26
CA PHE A 23 -4.45 2.17 -22.55
C PHE A 23 -4.52 1.53 -23.95
N ASP A 24 -3.96 2.18 -24.96
CA ASP A 24 -3.93 1.68 -26.35
C ASP A 24 -3.13 0.37 -26.47
N ALA A 25 -2.01 0.26 -25.75
CA ALA A 25 -1.19 -0.96 -25.76
C ALA A 25 -1.85 -2.16 -25.07
N VAL A 26 -2.62 -1.90 -24.00
CA VAL A 26 -3.34 -2.96 -23.24
C VAL A 26 -4.63 -3.36 -23.96
N GLY A 27 -5.30 -2.41 -24.61
CA GLY A 27 -6.60 -2.59 -25.25
C GLY A 27 -7.69 -2.97 -24.25
N ALA A 28 -8.77 -3.54 -24.74
CA ALA A 28 -9.93 -3.94 -23.92
C ALA A 28 -9.69 -5.24 -23.11
N SER A 29 -8.52 -5.84 -23.19
CA SER A 29 -8.25 -7.16 -22.58
C SER A 29 -8.09 -7.11 -21.06
N ARG A 30 -7.68 -5.95 -20.51
CA ARG A 30 -7.44 -5.77 -19.08
C ARG A 30 -7.78 -4.35 -18.62
N PRO A 31 -8.24 -4.16 -17.37
CA PRO A 31 -8.46 -2.83 -16.82
C PRO A 31 -7.12 -2.09 -16.66
N VAL A 32 -7.09 -0.82 -17.08
CA VAL A 32 -5.99 0.11 -16.82
C VAL A 32 -6.40 1.00 -15.64
N THR A 33 -5.51 1.19 -14.69
CA THR A 33 -5.72 2.05 -13.53
C THR A 33 -4.56 3.03 -13.35
N VAL A 34 -4.83 4.18 -12.74
CA VAL A 34 -3.82 5.19 -12.42
C VAL A 34 -3.73 5.35 -10.91
N LYS A 35 -2.49 5.45 -10.39
CA LYS A 35 -2.26 5.81 -8.99
C LYS A 35 -1.49 7.12 -8.93
N MET A 36 -2.03 8.11 -8.21
CA MET A 36 -1.41 9.42 -8.06
C MET A 36 -1.56 10.02 -6.66
N ARG A 37 -0.70 11.00 -6.36
CA ARG A 37 -0.83 11.85 -5.19
C ARG A 37 -1.73 13.04 -5.51
N ARG A 38 -2.19 13.76 -4.47
CA ARG A 38 -3.11 14.91 -4.62
C ARG A 38 -2.51 16.14 -5.31
N GLY A 39 -1.23 16.14 -5.67
CA GLY A 39 -0.53 17.21 -6.36
C GLY A 39 0.96 17.17 -6.05
N MET A 40 1.72 18.06 -6.70
CA MET A 40 3.14 18.30 -6.38
C MET A 40 3.29 18.90 -4.99
N ASP A 41 2.53 19.96 -4.74
CA ASP A 41 2.47 20.76 -3.52
C ASP A 41 1.02 21.08 -3.13
N GLY A 42 0.82 22.06 -2.24
CA GLY A 42 -0.50 22.51 -1.79
C GLY A 42 -1.07 23.69 -2.58
N SER A 43 -0.47 24.06 -3.71
CA SER A 43 -0.92 25.20 -4.50
C SER A 43 -2.23 24.95 -5.24
N PRO A 44 -3.00 26.02 -5.57
CA PRO A 44 -4.17 25.90 -6.42
C PRO A 44 -3.85 25.36 -7.83
N GLU A 45 -2.66 25.61 -8.34
CA GLU A 45 -2.19 25.08 -9.62
C GLU A 45 -2.02 23.55 -9.55
N ALA A 46 -1.35 23.04 -8.52
CA ALA A 46 -1.18 21.60 -8.33
C ALA A 46 -2.53 20.89 -8.19
N GLU A 47 -3.54 21.53 -7.58
CA GLU A 47 -4.87 20.97 -7.49
C GLU A 47 -5.60 21.00 -8.85
N ARG A 48 -5.49 22.06 -9.64
CA ARG A 48 -6.04 22.09 -11.02
C ARG A 48 -5.44 20.99 -11.88
N ASN A 49 -4.11 20.85 -11.88
CA ASN A 49 -3.41 19.81 -12.62
C ASN A 49 -3.85 18.40 -12.20
N PHE A 50 -4.11 18.20 -10.90
CA PHE A 50 -4.63 16.92 -10.41
C PHE A 50 -5.98 16.57 -11.04
N PHE A 51 -6.94 17.52 -11.04
CA PHE A 51 -8.27 17.27 -11.59
C PHE A 51 -8.23 17.14 -13.12
N GLU A 52 -7.38 17.90 -13.82
CA GLU A 52 -7.16 17.76 -15.26
C GLU A 52 -6.66 16.36 -15.63
N ILE A 53 -5.67 15.82 -14.89
CA ILE A 53 -5.19 14.47 -15.09
C ILE A 53 -6.27 13.43 -14.74
N LEU A 54 -7.03 13.64 -13.67
CA LEU A 54 -8.10 12.76 -13.24
C LEU A 54 -9.17 12.62 -14.33
N ASP A 55 -9.68 13.75 -14.80
CA ASP A 55 -10.76 13.78 -15.80
C ASP A 55 -10.28 13.24 -17.14
N GLY A 56 -9.15 13.70 -17.64
CA GLY A 56 -8.58 13.24 -18.90
C GLY A 56 -8.23 11.74 -18.89
N ALA A 57 -7.79 11.20 -17.77
CA ALA A 57 -7.55 9.77 -17.64
C ALA A 57 -8.84 8.95 -17.76
N PHE A 58 -9.91 9.39 -17.13
CA PHE A 58 -11.24 8.74 -17.28
C PHE A 58 -11.82 8.90 -18.68
N GLU A 59 -11.60 10.04 -19.35
CA GLU A 59 -11.99 10.24 -20.76
C GLU A 59 -11.25 9.30 -21.71
N ILE A 60 -10.01 8.96 -21.40
CA ILE A 60 -9.24 7.93 -22.14
C ILE A 60 -9.87 6.54 -21.97
N GLY A 61 -10.54 6.27 -20.84
CA GLY A 61 -11.23 5.01 -20.59
C GLY A 61 -10.61 4.15 -19.50
N ILE A 62 -9.79 4.71 -18.60
CA ILE A 62 -9.26 3.96 -17.45
C ILE A 62 -10.39 3.49 -16.52
N SER A 63 -10.15 2.38 -15.83
CA SER A 63 -11.16 1.73 -14.98
C SER A 63 -11.27 2.33 -13.58
N ALA A 64 -10.17 2.85 -13.03
CA ALA A 64 -10.14 3.38 -11.67
C ALA A 64 -8.92 4.28 -11.43
N VAL A 65 -9.05 5.19 -10.46
CA VAL A 65 -7.92 5.98 -9.96
C VAL A 65 -7.72 5.74 -8.46
N THR A 66 -6.48 5.42 -8.09
CA THR A 66 -6.07 5.40 -6.67
C THR A 66 -5.47 6.75 -6.29
N VAL A 67 -6.03 7.39 -5.27
CA VAL A 67 -5.59 8.71 -4.80
C VAL A 67 -4.95 8.62 -3.42
N HIS A 68 -3.71 9.11 -3.30
CA HIS A 68 -3.06 9.29 -2.02
C HIS A 68 -3.19 10.75 -1.57
N GLY A 69 -3.78 10.98 -0.41
CA GLY A 69 -4.12 12.30 0.10
C GLY A 69 -2.94 13.20 0.53
N ARG A 70 -1.69 12.86 0.21
CA ARG A 70 -0.50 13.71 0.41
C ARG A 70 0.03 14.23 -0.91
N THR A 71 0.66 15.41 -0.88
CA THR A 71 1.44 15.93 -2.01
C THR A 71 2.77 15.20 -2.17
N VAL A 72 3.44 15.43 -3.29
CA VAL A 72 4.80 14.90 -3.53
C VAL A 72 5.79 15.50 -2.53
N GLU A 73 5.73 16.81 -2.29
CA GLU A 73 6.59 17.51 -1.35
C GLU A 73 6.41 17.08 0.10
N GLN A 74 5.16 16.79 0.52
CA GLN A 74 4.89 16.25 1.86
C GLN A 74 5.59 14.92 2.12
N ARG A 75 5.86 14.11 1.10
CA ARG A 75 6.38 12.73 1.26
C ARG A 75 5.49 11.95 2.24
N TYR A 76 5.94 11.79 3.49
CA TYR A 76 5.22 11.13 4.58
C TYR A 76 5.06 12.01 5.82
N VAL A 77 5.34 13.31 5.71
CA VAL A 77 5.19 14.27 6.81
C VAL A 77 3.72 14.71 6.92
N GLY A 78 3.23 14.75 8.13
CA GLY A 78 1.83 15.09 8.42
C GLY A 78 0.83 14.01 7.94
N PRO A 79 -0.46 14.18 8.21
CA PRO A 79 -1.50 13.23 7.83
C PRO A 79 -1.85 13.27 6.34
N SER A 80 -2.37 12.15 5.83
CA SER A 80 -3.07 12.09 4.54
C SER A 80 -4.38 12.86 4.65
N GLN A 81 -4.66 13.76 3.68
CA GLN A 81 -5.87 14.59 3.71
C GLN A 81 -7.07 13.82 3.16
N TRP A 82 -7.85 13.20 4.03
CA TRP A 82 -9.06 12.47 3.65
C TRP A 82 -10.15 13.39 3.10
N SER A 83 -10.23 14.63 3.58
CA SER A 83 -11.15 15.64 3.02
C SER A 83 -10.90 15.91 1.53
N PHE A 84 -9.65 15.77 1.05
CA PHE A 84 -9.35 15.83 -0.37
C PHE A 84 -9.90 14.62 -1.11
N LEU A 85 -9.79 13.41 -0.55
CA LEU A 85 -10.36 12.20 -1.13
C LEU A 85 -11.89 12.30 -1.28
N ALA A 86 -12.57 12.83 -0.26
CA ALA A 86 -14.02 13.09 -0.32
C ALA A 86 -14.39 14.06 -1.46
N ARG A 87 -13.61 15.13 -1.65
CA ARG A 87 -13.81 16.06 -2.78
C ARG A 87 -13.58 15.39 -4.13
N VAL A 88 -12.54 14.54 -4.24
CA VAL A 88 -12.26 13.79 -5.47
C VAL A 88 -13.41 12.83 -5.79
N LYS A 89 -13.90 12.07 -4.80
CA LYS A 89 -15.03 11.15 -5.03
C LYS A 89 -16.31 11.91 -5.41
N LYS A 90 -16.59 13.02 -4.74
CA LYS A 90 -17.73 13.86 -5.09
C LYS A 90 -17.63 14.40 -6.53
N HIS A 91 -16.44 14.80 -6.97
CA HIS A 91 -16.19 15.27 -8.33
C HIS A 91 -16.31 14.14 -9.36
N ALA A 92 -15.74 12.97 -9.04
CA ALA A 92 -15.72 11.82 -9.95
C ALA A 92 -17.10 11.16 -10.16
N GLY A 93 -18.04 11.35 -9.23
CA GLY A 93 -19.38 10.75 -9.29
C GLY A 93 -19.33 9.22 -9.26
N ASP A 94 -19.86 8.57 -10.29
CA ASP A 94 -19.92 7.09 -10.38
C ASP A 94 -18.61 6.43 -10.79
N ARG A 95 -17.58 7.21 -11.14
CA ARG A 95 -16.25 6.71 -11.50
C ARG A 95 -15.56 6.13 -10.26
N ILE A 96 -14.82 5.04 -10.44
CA ILE A 96 -14.18 4.30 -9.33
C ILE A 96 -12.96 5.06 -8.81
N ILE A 97 -13.03 5.46 -7.55
CA ILE A 97 -11.94 6.10 -6.80
C ILE A 97 -11.54 5.21 -5.63
N LEU A 98 -10.26 4.83 -5.57
CA LEU A 98 -9.69 4.13 -4.43
C LEU A 98 -8.88 5.10 -3.55
N GLY A 99 -9.17 5.10 -2.25
CA GLY A 99 -8.46 5.93 -1.29
C GLY A 99 -7.15 5.27 -0.81
N SER A 100 -6.16 6.09 -0.48
CA SER A 100 -4.87 5.61 0.05
C SER A 100 -4.25 6.64 1.01
N GLY A 101 -3.53 6.14 2.00
CA GLY A 101 -2.76 6.94 2.96
C GLY A 101 -3.21 6.79 4.40
N ASP A 102 -2.24 6.46 5.25
CA ASP A 102 -2.40 6.23 6.72
C ASP A 102 -3.38 5.10 7.08
N LEU A 103 -3.41 4.08 6.27
CA LEU A 103 -4.20 2.87 6.48
C LEU A 103 -3.31 1.81 7.14
N PHE A 104 -3.32 1.77 8.46
CA PHE A 104 -2.50 0.86 9.27
C PHE A 104 -3.35 -0.13 10.07
N THR A 105 -4.66 0.08 10.16
CA THR A 105 -5.61 -0.80 10.84
C THR A 105 -6.86 -1.03 10.00
N PRO A 106 -7.60 -2.13 10.21
CA PRO A 106 -8.85 -2.40 9.52
C PRO A 106 -9.89 -1.28 9.71
N GLU A 107 -9.97 -0.74 10.95
CA GLU A 107 -10.90 0.35 11.28
C GLU A 107 -10.58 1.63 10.50
N ALA A 108 -9.29 1.95 10.32
CA ALA A 108 -8.89 3.09 9.50
C ALA A 108 -9.28 2.90 8.02
N CYS A 109 -9.24 1.66 7.53
CA CYS A 109 -9.64 1.34 6.16
C CYS A 109 -11.15 1.52 5.95
N VAL A 110 -11.97 0.95 6.83
CA VAL A 110 -13.44 1.08 6.78
C VAL A 110 -13.83 2.54 6.97
N ARG A 111 -13.28 3.21 7.97
CA ARG A 111 -13.55 4.62 8.24
C ARG A 111 -13.20 5.53 7.05
N MET A 112 -12.11 5.26 6.31
CA MET A 112 -11.81 6.03 5.10
C MET A 112 -12.93 5.92 4.07
N ILE A 113 -13.49 4.74 3.83
CA ILE A 113 -14.61 4.55 2.90
C ILE A 113 -15.83 5.31 3.38
N GLU A 114 -16.19 5.17 4.66
CA GLU A 114 -17.37 5.81 5.26
C GLU A 114 -17.28 7.34 5.25
N GLU A 115 -16.13 7.91 5.64
CA GLU A 115 -15.96 9.37 5.74
C GLU A 115 -15.76 10.05 4.40
N THR A 116 -15.21 9.35 3.41
CA THR A 116 -14.85 9.97 2.12
C THR A 116 -15.74 9.56 0.96
N GLY A 117 -16.48 8.47 1.10
CA GLY A 117 -17.31 7.89 0.06
C GLY A 117 -16.54 7.22 -1.09
N VAL A 118 -15.22 7.02 -0.97
CA VAL A 118 -14.44 6.28 -1.98
C VAL A 118 -14.92 4.83 -2.10
N ASP A 119 -14.77 4.25 -3.29
CA ASP A 119 -15.31 2.92 -3.62
C ASP A 119 -14.51 1.76 -3.01
N GLY A 120 -13.34 2.08 -2.47
CA GLY A 120 -12.47 1.12 -1.80
C GLY A 120 -11.15 1.76 -1.38
N VAL A 121 -10.25 0.95 -0.83
CA VAL A 121 -8.96 1.45 -0.33
C VAL A 121 -7.78 0.64 -0.85
N THR A 122 -6.62 1.29 -0.93
CA THR A 122 -5.33 0.66 -1.25
C THR A 122 -4.39 0.77 -0.07
N ILE A 123 -4.10 -0.36 0.56
CA ILE A 123 -3.20 -0.47 1.70
C ILE A 123 -1.78 -0.70 1.18
N ALA A 124 -0.82 0.15 1.59
CA ALA A 124 0.58 0.00 1.23
C ALA A 124 1.42 -0.36 2.48
N ARG A 125 1.81 0.63 3.28
CA ARG A 125 2.67 0.39 4.45
C ARG A 125 1.99 -0.44 5.55
N GLY A 126 0.67 -0.36 5.69
CA GLY A 126 -0.07 -1.09 6.70
C GLY A 126 -0.11 -2.60 6.51
N CYS A 127 0.12 -3.09 5.29
CA CYS A 127 0.19 -4.54 5.04
C CYS A 127 1.62 -5.11 5.12
N ILE A 128 2.65 -4.27 5.33
CA ILE A 128 4.03 -4.76 5.47
C ILE A 128 4.17 -5.45 6.83
N GLY A 129 4.39 -6.77 6.82
CA GLY A 129 4.40 -7.61 8.01
C GLY A 129 3.01 -7.89 8.61
N ASN A 130 1.96 -7.40 7.97
CA ASN A 130 0.56 -7.64 8.35
C ASN A 130 -0.27 -8.06 7.12
N PRO A 131 -0.11 -9.27 6.60
CA PRO A 131 -0.94 -9.74 5.48
C PRO A 131 -2.41 -9.97 5.87
N TRP A 132 -2.72 -10.13 7.14
CA TRP A 132 -4.06 -10.39 7.66
C TRP A 132 -4.99 -9.17 7.58
N ILE A 133 -4.45 -7.96 7.49
CA ILE A 133 -5.22 -6.71 7.42
C ILE A 133 -6.30 -6.73 6.32
N PHE A 134 -6.05 -7.41 5.21
CA PHE A 134 -7.03 -7.48 4.11
C PHE A 134 -8.26 -8.32 4.46
N GLU A 135 -8.07 -9.42 5.19
CA GLU A 135 -9.16 -10.27 5.67
C GLU A 135 -9.92 -9.56 6.80
N GLU A 136 -9.20 -8.94 7.71
CA GLU A 136 -9.76 -8.14 8.79
C GLU A 136 -10.60 -6.97 8.27
N CYS A 137 -10.13 -6.26 7.23
CA CYS A 137 -10.91 -5.20 6.58
C CYS A 137 -12.22 -5.74 5.99
N ARG A 138 -12.19 -6.92 5.34
CA ARG A 138 -13.40 -7.52 4.78
C ARG A 138 -14.38 -7.97 5.87
N ALA A 139 -13.89 -8.60 6.94
CA ALA A 139 -14.70 -9.01 8.08
C ALA A 139 -15.41 -7.80 8.71
N LEU A 140 -14.64 -6.75 9.01
CA LEU A 140 -15.18 -5.54 9.61
C LEU A 140 -16.20 -4.83 8.69
N TRP A 141 -15.93 -4.78 7.37
CA TRP A 141 -16.86 -4.21 6.40
C TRP A 141 -18.18 -5.00 6.31
N SER A 142 -18.12 -6.32 6.49
CA SER A 142 -19.29 -7.21 6.49
C SER A 142 -20.03 -7.23 7.85
N GLY A 143 -19.55 -6.51 8.85
CA GLY A 143 -20.13 -6.51 10.20
C GLY A 143 -19.80 -7.78 11.01
N GLU A 144 -18.77 -8.51 10.60
CA GLU A 144 -18.27 -9.68 11.32
C GLU A 144 -17.28 -9.26 12.41
N GLU A 145 -17.17 -10.09 13.47
CA GLU A 145 -16.14 -9.89 14.49
C GLU A 145 -14.74 -10.15 13.93
N LEU A 146 -13.78 -9.32 14.35
CA LEU A 146 -12.38 -9.55 14.00
C LEU A 146 -11.87 -10.83 14.68
N ARG A 147 -11.10 -11.61 13.93
CA ARG A 147 -10.43 -12.78 14.48
C ARG A 147 -9.39 -12.39 15.53
N PRO A 148 -9.04 -13.31 16.45
CA PRO A 148 -7.91 -13.09 17.35
C PRO A 148 -6.62 -12.82 16.53
N PRO A 149 -5.64 -12.12 17.12
CA PRO A 149 -4.34 -11.97 16.49
C PRO A 149 -3.75 -13.31 16.03
N PRO A 150 -2.95 -13.33 14.94
CA PRO A 150 -2.40 -14.56 14.39
C PRO A 150 -1.55 -15.32 15.43
N SER A 151 -1.74 -16.64 15.53
CA SER A 151 -0.91 -17.51 16.38
C SER A 151 0.55 -17.48 15.92
N ILE A 152 1.48 -17.92 16.77
CA ILE A 152 2.92 -18.07 16.42
C ILE A 152 3.08 -18.94 15.16
N GLU A 153 2.32 -20.02 15.08
CA GLU A 153 2.34 -20.93 13.93
C GLU A 153 1.87 -20.24 12.63
N GLN A 154 0.79 -19.44 12.70
CA GLN A 154 0.29 -18.67 11.56
C GLN A 154 1.28 -17.58 11.15
N GLN A 155 1.91 -16.91 12.12
CA GLN A 155 2.95 -15.92 11.86
C GLN A 155 4.14 -16.57 11.16
N ARG A 156 4.63 -17.72 11.68
CA ARG A 156 5.72 -18.49 11.09
C ARG A 156 5.40 -18.85 9.63
N ALA A 157 4.26 -19.45 9.39
CA ALA A 157 3.84 -19.86 8.04
C ALA A 157 3.83 -18.68 7.04
N ALA A 158 3.33 -17.51 7.47
CA ALA A 158 3.32 -16.30 6.63
C ALA A 158 4.74 -15.79 6.32
N ILE A 159 5.65 -15.84 7.31
CA ILE A 159 7.04 -15.40 7.13
C ILE A 159 7.80 -16.40 6.23
N GLU A 160 7.61 -17.70 6.42
CA GLU A 160 8.24 -18.76 5.60
C GLU A 160 7.77 -18.66 4.14
N TYR A 161 6.47 -18.47 3.90
CA TYR A 161 5.95 -18.24 2.54
C TYR A 161 6.58 -17.01 1.89
N HIS A 162 6.68 -15.89 2.63
CA HIS A 162 7.34 -14.67 2.12
C HIS A 162 8.83 -14.89 1.86
N TRP A 163 9.50 -15.67 2.72
CA TRP A 163 10.88 -16.06 2.54
C TRP A 163 11.11 -16.84 1.25
N GLU A 164 10.28 -17.84 0.98
CA GLU A 164 10.36 -18.65 -0.25
C GLU A 164 10.23 -17.78 -1.50
N GLN A 165 9.25 -16.85 -1.52
CA GLN A 165 9.10 -15.91 -2.63
C GLN A 165 10.32 -14.99 -2.77
N CYS A 166 10.87 -14.51 -1.64
CA CYS A 166 12.06 -13.67 -1.66
C CYS A 166 13.29 -14.41 -2.19
N VAL A 167 13.47 -15.68 -1.80
CA VAL A 167 14.56 -16.52 -2.31
C VAL A 167 14.41 -16.75 -3.81
N ALA A 168 13.21 -17.01 -4.30
CA ALA A 168 12.93 -17.21 -5.71
C ALA A 168 13.29 -15.96 -6.55
N GLU A 169 13.06 -14.77 -6.01
CA GLU A 169 13.32 -13.48 -6.68
C GLU A 169 14.79 -13.03 -6.59
N THR A 170 15.43 -13.20 -5.42
CA THR A 170 16.72 -12.56 -5.11
C THR A 170 17.88 -13.52 -4.90
N GLY A 171 17.58 -14.81 -4.80
CA GLY A 171 18.55 -15.84 -4.38
C GLY A 171 18.74 -15.88 -2.87
N VAL A 172 19.14 -17.06 -2.36
CA VAL A 172 19.27 -17.33 -0.91
C VAL A 172 20.28 -16.40 -0.22
N GLU A 173 21.36 -16.02 -0.89
CA GLU A 173 22.40 -15.17 -0.30
C GLU A 173 21.89 -13.75 0.04
N MET A 174 20.96 -13.23 -0.75
CA MET A 174 20.39 -11.90 -0.55
C MET A 174 19.13 -11.88 0.29
N ALA A 175 18.42 -13.00 0.34
CA ALA A 175 17.10 -13.09 0.97
C ALA A 175 17.10 -12.62 2.43
N GLY A 176 18.09 -12.99 3.25
CA GLY A 176 18.19 -12.55 4.64
C GLY A 176 18.28 -11.04 4.80
N LYS A 177 19.06 -10.36 3.95
CA LYS A 177 19.18 -8.89 3.94
C LYS A 177 17.89 -8.22 3.52
N VAL A 178 17.20 -8.77 2.53
CA VAL A 178 15.93 -8.25 2.04
C VAL A 178 14.83 -8.46 3.06
N MET A 179 14.72 -9.68 3.60
CA MET A 179 13.69 -10.08 4.56
C MET A 179 13.82 -9.44 5.93
N ARG A 180 15.03 -9.00 6.33
CA ARG A 180 15.24 -8.30 7.60
C ARG A 180 14.23 -7.19 7.88
N LYS A 181 13.99 -6.32 6.91
CA LYS A 181 13.03 -5.19 7.06
C LYS A 181 11.58 -5.66 7.25
N PHE A 182 11.23 -6.80 6.64
CA PHE A 182 9.91 -7.40 6.78
C PHE A 182 9.78 -8.15 8.11
N GLY A 183 10.81 -8.89 8.53
CA GLY A 183 10.87 -9.54 9.83
C GLY A 183 10.69 -8.57 11.00
N ILE A 184 11.32 -7.38 10.92
CA ILE A 184 11.12 -6.30 11.90
C ILE A 184 9.63 -5.91 12.00
N LYS A 185 8.87 -6.00 10.92
CA LYS A 185 7.43 -5.68 10.89
C LYS A 185 6.57 -6.85 11.36
N TYR A 186 6.87 -8.06 10.94
CA TYR A 186 6.20 -9.26 11.45
C TYR A 186 6.31 -9.39 12.98
N ALA A 187 7.43 -8.96 13.55
CA ALA A 187 7.64 -9.00 15.01
C ALA A 187 6.56 -8.25 15.81
N GLU A 188 5.82 -7.30 15.21
CA GLU A 188 4.76 -6.53 15.86
C GLU A 188 3.62 -7.44 16.39
N PHE A 189 3.41 -8.63 15.80
CA PHE A 189 2.40 -9.60 16.23
C PHE A 189 2.91 -10.61 17.28
N HIS A 190 4.22 -10.67 17.49
CA HIS A 190 4.80 -11.63 18.43
C HIS A 190 4.59 -11.17 19.89
N PRO A 191 4.21 -12.06 20.85
CA PRO A 191 4.07 -11.70 22.27
C PRO A 191 5.32 -11.01 22.86
N LEU A 192 6.51 -11.43 22.44
CA LEU A 192 7.80 -10.82 22.80
C LEU A 192 8.31 -9.90 21.69
N HIS A 193 7.44 -9.01 21.18
CA HIS A 193 7.68 -8.21 19.98
C HIS A 193 8.96 -7.39 20.00
N LEU A 194 9.37 -6.84 21.15
CA LEU A 194 10.61 -6.04 21.25
C LEU A 194 11.87 -6.89 21.05
N ASP A 195 11.90 -8.08 21.66
CA ASP A 195 13.04 -8.99 21.57
C ASP A 195 13.17 -9.56 20.17
N VAL A 196 12.07 -10.01 19.59
CA VAL A 196 12.01 -10.52 18.22
C VAL A 196 12.38 -9.45 17.20
N ARG A 197 11.88 -8.22 17.38
CA ARG A 197 12.27 -7.08 16.56
C ARG A 197 13.76 -6.81 16.61
N ASN A 198 14.38 -6.85 17.81
CA ASN A 198 15.81 -6.66 17.98
C ASN A 198 16.61 -7.80 17.34
N ALA A 199 16.13 -9.03 17.43
CA ALA A 199 16.74 -10.17 16.76
C ALA A 199 16.76 -9.97 15.23
N PHE A 200 15.64 -9.57 14.62
CA PHE A 200 15.61 -9.25 13.18
C PHE A 200 16.48 -8.04 12.80
N ILE A 201 16.59 -7.02 13.64
CA ILE A 201 17.49 -5.86 13.38
C ILE A 201 18.94 -6.33 13.24
N ALA A 202 19.37 -7.32 14.02
CA ALA A 202 20.73 -7.84 14.03
C ALA A 202 21.07 -8.71 12.80
N VAL A 203 20.08 -9.24 12.08
CA VAL A 203 20.25 -10.13 10.93
C VAL A 203 21.08 -9.50 9.82
N LYS A 204 22.11 -10.22 9.37
CA LYS A 204 22.99 -9.84 8.25
C LYS A 204 23.04 -10.90 7.15
N THR A 205 22.72 -12.16 7.48
CA THR A 205 22.77 -13.30 6.59
C THR A 205 21.46 -14.06 6.57
N SER A 206 21.30 -14.95 5.62
CA SER A 206 20.13 -15.82 5.50
C SER A 206 20.04 -16.83 6.64
N ASP A 207 21.17 -17.39 7.05
CA ASP A 207 21.23 -18.34 8.19
C ASP A 207 20.80 -17.66 9.49
N GLU A 208 21.25 -16.42 9.72
CA GLU A 208 20.83 -15.64 10.88
C GLU A 208 19.32 -15.33 10.85
N PHE A 209 18.75 -15.07 9.66
CA PHE A 209 17.30 -14.88 9.51
C PHE A 209 16.54 -16.15 9.89
N MET A 210 16.96 -17.30 9.36
CA MET A 210 16.33 -18.58 9.68
C MET A 210 16.49 -18.92 11.16
N GLY A 211 17.65 -18.64 11.76
CA GLY A 211 17.89 -18.81 13.20
C GLY A 211 16.92 -17.99 14.08
N VAL A 212 16.51 -16.80 13.63
CA VAL A 212 15.45 -16.04 14.33
C VAL A 212 14.12 -16.77 14.25
N LEU A 213 13.75 -17.33 13.10
CA LEU A 213 12.50 -18.10 12.97
C LEU A 213 12.51 -19.35 13.84
N GLU A 214 13.59 -20.11 13.83
CA GLU A 214 13.74 -21.33 14.65
C GLU A 214 13.68 -21.04 16.15
N HIS A 215 14.26 -19.90 16.59
CA HIS A 215 14.30 -19.56 18.00
C HIS A 215 12.98 -18.94 18.53
N TRP A 216 12.36 -18.06 17.75
CA TRP A 216 11.26 -17.24 18.25
C TRP A 216 9.87 -17.69 17.75
N TYR A 217 9.80 -18.41 16.64
CA TYR A 217 8.54 -18.83 16.02
C TYR A 217 8.35 -20.35 16.08
N ASP A 218 8.98 -21.03 17.06
CA ASP A 218 8.72 -22.43 17.35
C ASP A 218 7.48 -22.53 18.27
N ALA A 219 6.40 -23.13 17.74
CA ALA A 219 5.14 -23.32 18.47
C ALA A 219 5.26 -24.29 19.68
N ALA A 220 6.38 -25.01 19.81
CA ALA A 220 6.64 -25.93 20.93
C ALA A 220 7.22 -25.24 22.18
N ARG A 221 7.44 -23.93 22.14
CA ARG A 221 7.91 -23.11 23.25
C ARG A 221 6.84 -22.17 23.75
#